data_4d561a6bce399edbc0c2dea8e08dde79
#
_entry.id   4d561a6bce399edbc0c2dea8e08dde79
#
_cell.length_a   1.000
_cell.length_b   1.000
_cell.length_c   1.000
_cell.angle_alpha   90.00
_cell.angle_beta   90.00
_cell.angle_gamma   90.00
#
_symmetry.space_group_name_H-M   'P 1'
#
loop_
_entity.id
_entity.type
_entity.pdbx_description
1 polymer ?
#
loop_
_entity_poly.entity_id
_entity_poly.type
_entity_poly.pdbx_seq_one_letter_code
_entity_poly.pdbx_strand_id
1 'polypeptide(L)'
;MAAVDLGAAEWERSKISTQDINMLKKLGISKKPKALCFPSEESYPTPPMGYRVSFVDHLIRGLSAPIHPFLRGLLFVYGLQLHHLTPNSILHISIFITLCEAFLGVQPNWALWKRIFFCRRNGSPNVTYNIGGVVIYV
;
A
#
# COMPACT_ATOMS: atom_id res chain seq x y z
N MET A 1 -4.76 -1.41 22.45
CA MET A 1 -4.52 -0.19 21.68
C MET A 1 -5.85 0.23 21.07
N ALA A 2 -6.39 1.38 21.48
CA ALA A 2 -7.58 1.91 20.87
C ALA A 2 -7.33 2.10 19.37
N ALA A 3 -8.23 1.59 18.53
CA ALA A 3 -8.26 1.92 17.13
C ALA A 3 -8.27 3.45 17.04
N VAL A 4 -7.24 4.03 16.44
CA VAL A 4 -7.24 5.45 16.14
C VAL A 4 -8.34 5.62 15.14
N ASP A 5 -9.46 6.15 15.57
CA ASP A 5 -10.50 6.68 14.70
C ASP A 5 -9.84 7.86 13.94
N LEU A 6 -9.26 7.51 12.83
CA LEU A 6 -8.73 8.45 11.86
C LEU A 6 -9.95 8.98 11.15
N GLY A 7 -10.66 9.92 11.79
CA GLY A 7 -11.92 10.49 11.37
C GLY A 7 -12.11 10.42 9.86
N ALA A 8 -13.31 10.17 9.39
CA ALA A 8 -13.66 9.96 8.00
C ALA A 8 -13.11 11.09 7.12
N ALA A 9 -11.80 11.08 6.90
CA ALA A 9 -11.15 11.96 5.93
C ALA A 9 -11.79 11.60 4.60
N GLU A 10 -12.41 12.57 4.02
CA GLU A 10 -13.18 12.44 2.81
C GLU A 10 -12.34 11.80 1.71
N TRP A 11 -12.69 10.58 1.35
CA TRP A 11 -12.13 9.94 0.18
C TRP A 11 -12.70 10.63 -1.05
N GLU A 12 -11.87 11.20 -1.87
CA GLU A 12 -12.30 11.68 -3.17
C GLU A 12 -12.72 10.48 -4.04
N ARG A 13 -13.67 10.73 -4.94
CA ARG A 13 -14.07 9.74 -5.94
C ARG A 13 -12.87 9.36 -6.79
N SER A 14 -12.79 8.08 -7.15
CA SER A 14 -11.74 7.60 -8.04
C SER A 14 -11.80 8.31 -9.41
N LYS A 15 -10.61 8.71 -9.86
CA LYS A 15 -10.40 9.30 -11.20
C LYS A 15 -9.86 8.26 -12.21
N ILE A 16 -9.81 6.98 -11.82
CA ILE A 16 -9.25 5.91 -12.65
C ILE A 16 -10.19 5.60 -13.82
N SER A 17 -9.62 5.61 -15.02
CA SER A 17 -10.30 5.29 -16.28
C SER A 17 -10.01 3.86 -16.75
N THR A 18 -10.75 3.40 -17.75
CA THR A 18 -10.47 2.15 -18.47
C THR A 18 -9.05 2.14 -19.06
N GLN A 19 -8.57 3.28 -19.51
CA GLN A 19 -7.23 3.42 -20.08
C GLN A 19 -6.14 3.17 -19.04
N ASP A 20 -6.32 3.66 -17.80
CA ASP A 20 -5.39 3.45 -16.71
C ASP A 20 -5.31 1.96 -16.34
N ILE A 21 -6.44 1.27 -16.27
CA ILE A 21 -6.48 -0.18 -16.01
C ILE A 21 -5.79 -0.95 -17.14
N ASN A 22 -6.00 -0.57 -18.39
CA ASN A 22 -5.33 -1.20 -19.52
C ASN A 22 -3.82 -0.94 -19.51
N MET A 23 -3.39 0.24 -19.09
CA MET A 23 -1.98 0.56 -18.89
C MET A 23 -1.36 -0.35 -17.81
N LEU A 24 -2.00 -0.52 -16.67
CA LEU A 24 -1.53 -1.39 -15.60
C LEU A 24 -1.40 -2.86 -16.07
N LYS A 25 -2.35 -3.32 -16.89
CA LYS A 25 -2.26 -4.65 -17.51
C LYS A 25 -1.08 -4.77 -18.49
N LYS A 26 -0.86 -3.76 -19.34
CA LYS A 26 0.28 -3.71 -20.27
C LYS A 26 1.62 -3.70 -19.56
N LEU A 27 1.71 -3.03 -18.41
CA LEU A 27 2.89 -3.01 -17.55
C LEU A 27 3.13 -4.33 -16.80
N GLY A 28 2.24 -5.31 -16.94
CA GLY A 28 2.38 -6.62 -16.28
C GLY A 28 2.10 -6.59 -14.78
N ILE A 29 1.54 -5.50 -14.27
CA ILE A 29 1.20 -5.34 -12.85
C ILE A 29 0.08 -6.31 -12.46
N SER A 30 -0.78 -6.67 -13.39
CA SER A 30 -1.76 -7.74 -13.19
C SER A 30 -1.71 -8.74 -14.35
N LYS A 31 -1.33 -9.97 -14.03
CA LYS A 31 -1.32 -11.08 -14.99
C LYS A 31 -2.70 -11.75 -15.17
N LYS A 32 -3.63 -11.48 -14.24
CA LYS A 32 -4.98 -12.09 -14.27
C LYS A 32 -5.99 -11.05 -14.74
N PRO A 33 -6.77 -11.33 -15.81
CA PRO A 33 -7.74 -10.36 -16.35
C PRO A 33 -8.78 -9.87 -15.34
N LYS A 34 -9.11 -10.69 -14.36
CA LYS A 34 -10.10 -10.40 -13.30
C LYS A 34 -9.51 -9.82 -12.01
N ALA A 35 -8.19 -9.60 -11.95
CA ALA A 35 -7.55 -9.14 -10.73
C ALA A 35 -7.76 -7.64 -10.44
N LEU A 36 -8.17 -6.87 -11.44
CA LEU A 36 -8.45 -5.44 -11.32
C LEU A 36 -9.91 -5.19 -11.68
N CYS A 37 -10.67 -4.72 -10.70
CA CYS A 37 -12.03 -4.23 -10.89
C CYS A 37 -12.04 -2.71 -11.02
N PHE A 38 -13.07 -2.20 -11.67
CA PHE A 38 -13.33 -0.77 -11.68
C PHE A 38 -13.63 -0.28 -10.26
N PRO A 39 -13.19 0.92 -9.92
CA PRO A 39 -13.59 1.56 -8.68
C PRO A 39 -15.10 1.78 -8.68
N SER A 40 -15.70 1.70 -7.50
CA SER A 40 -17.07 2.10 -7.31
C SER A 40 -17.22 3.62 -7.46
N GLU A 41 -18.41 4.08 -7.81
CA GLU A 41 -18.72 5.51 -7.82
C GLU A 41 -18.89 6.12 -6.42
N GLU A 42 -18.79 5.27 -5.39
CA GLU A 42 -18.91 5.66 -3.99
C GLU A 42 -17.67 6.40 -3.52
N SER A 43 -17.85 7.36 -2.61
CA SER A 43 -16.74 8.10 -1.99
C SER A 43 -15.80 7.18 -1.20
N TYR A 44 -16.35 6.14 -0.58
CA TYR A 44 -15.60 5.07 0.06
C TYR A 44 -15.95 3.75 -0.65
N PRO A 45 -15.06 3.22 -1.50
CA PRO A 45 -15.39 2.03 -2.27
C PRO A 45 -15.52 0.81 -1.37
N THR A 46 -16.62 0.07 -1.55
CA THR A 46 -16.83 -1.22 -0.90
C THR A 46 -16.40 -2.34 -1.87
N PRO A 47 -15.26 -2.97 -1.63
CA PRO A 47 -14.77 -4.00 -2.53
C PRO A 47 -15.64 -5.27 -2.44
N PRO A 48 -15.86 -5.99 -3.55
CA PRO A 48 -16.49 -7.30 -3.52
C PRO A 48 -15.68 -8.28 -2.65
N MET A 49 -16.32 -9.38 -2.24
CA MET A 49 -15.65 -10.43 -1.47
C MET A 49 -14.39 -10.92 -2.20
N GLY A 50 -13.28 -10.99 -1.49
CA GLY A 50 -11.98 -11.39 -2.04
C GLY A 50 -11.19 -10.27 -2.74
N TYR A 51 -11.75 -9.07 -2.81
CA TYR A 51 -11.06 -7.91 -3.36
C TYR A 51 -10.68 -6.92 -2.25
N ARG A 52 -9.73 -6.07 -2.55
CA ARG A 52 -9.31 -4.97 -1.68
C ARG A 52 -9.16 -3.69 -2.50
N VAL A 53 -9.40 -2.56 -1.86
CA VAL A 53 -9.10 -1.26 -2.45
C VAL A 53 -7.59 -1.10 -2.50
N SER A 54 -7.08 -0.67 -3.65
CA SER A 54 -5.68 -0.32 -3.84
C SER A 54 -5.58 0.95 -4.67
N PHE A 55 -4.51 1.70 -4.45
CA PHE A 55 -4.22 2.89 -5.21
C PHE A 55 -3.27 2.57 -6.37
N VAL A 56 -3.49 3.21 -7.53
CA VAL A 56 -2.61 3.06 -8.69
C VAL A 56 -1.18 3.44 -8.34
N ASP A 57 -0.98 4.48 -7.55
CA ASP A 57 0.34 4.91 -7.10
C ASP A 57 1.07 3.85 -6.27
N HIS A 58 0.36 3.05 -5.48
CA HIS A 58 0.95 1.92 -4.79
C HIS A 58 1.39 0.81 -5.75
N LEU A 59 0.56 0.51 -6.75
CA LEU A 59 0.88 -0.51 -7.76
C LEU A 59 2.11 -0.12 -8.59
N ILE A 60 2.18 1.14 -9.03
CA ILE A 60 3.33 1.67 -9.78
C ILE A 60 4.62 1.63 -8.92
N ARG A 61 4.51 1.79 -7.61
CA ARG A 61 5.63 1.76 -6.66
C ARG A 61 6.02 0.37 -6.19
N GLY A 62 5.44 -0.68 -6.77
CA GLY A 62 5.85 -2.07 -6.55
C GLY A 62 4.96 -2.88 -5.62
N LEU A 63 3.76 -2.39 -5.29
CA LEU A 63 2.78 -3.24 -4.61
C LEU A 63 2.40 -4.41 -5.53
N SER A 64 2.65 -5.63 -5.06
CA SER A 64 2.34 -6.85 -5.80
C SER A 64 0.99 -7.44 -5.39
N ALA A 65 0.38 -8.21 -6.27
CA ALA A 65 -0.78 -9.05 -5.98
C ALA A 65 -0.43 -10.51 -6.29
N PRO A 66 -0.46 -11.43 -5.32
CA PRO A 66 -0.83 -11.22 -3.90
C PRO A 66 0.19 -10.37 -3.13
N ILE A 67 -0.29 -9.75 -2.06
CA ILE A 67 0.57 -8.93 -1.19
C ILE A 67 1.65 -9.81 -0.55
N HIS A 68 2.91 -9.35 -0.63
CA HIS A 68 4.06 -10.06 -0.08
C HIS A 68 3.90 -10.32 1.43
N PRO A 69 4.27 -11.51 1.94
CA PRO A 69 4.13 -11.85 3.37
C PRO A 69 4.80 -10.85 4.31
N PHE A 70 5.97 -10.31 3.94
CA PHE A 70 6.66 -9.31 4.75
C PHE A 70 5.82 -8.03 4.90
N LEU A 71 5.22 -7.52 3.81
CA LEU A 71 4.34 -6.35 3.86
C LEU A 71 3.11 -6.62 4.74
N ARG A 72 2.49 -7.81 4.64
CA ARG A 72 1.37 -8.18 5.53
C ARG A 72 1.78 -8.19 7.00
N GLY A 73 2.95 -8.75 7.29
CA GLY A 73 3.51 -8.76 8.64
C GLY A 73 3.79 -7.35 9.16
N LEU A 74 4.33 -6.47 8.32
CA LEU A 74 4.59 -5.07 8.62
C LEU A 74 3.30 -4.32 8.98
N LEU A 75 2.27 -4.45 8.17
CA LEU A 75 0.96 -3.85 8.43
C LEU A 75 0.38 -4.34 9.75
N PHE A 76 0.48 -5.65 10.02
CA PHE A 76 0.00 -6.25 11.27
C PHE A 76 0.74 -5.71 12.50
N VAL A 77 2.06 -5.68 12.47
CA VAL A 77 2.89 -5.24 13.60
C VAL A 77 2.69 -3.76 13.92
N TYR A 78 2.54 -2.92 12.91
CA TYR A 78 2.28 -1.49 13.11
C TYR A 78 0.78 -1.16 13.30
N GLY A 79 -0.12 -2.14 13.18
CA GLY A 79 -1.57 -1.92 13.27
C GLY A 79 -2.09 -1.04 12.13
N LEU A 80 -1.53 -1.16 10.94
CA LEU A 80 -1.85 -0.35 9.78
C LEU A 80 -2.68 -1.10 8.75
N GLN A 81 -3.41 -0.35 7.96
CA GLN A 81 -4.01 -0.80 6.72
C GLN A 81 -3.21 -0.26 5.53
N LEU A 82 -3.36 -0.89 4.37
CA LEU A 82 -2.59 -0.55 3.18
C LEU A 82 -2.72 0.92 2.77
N HIS A 83 -3.92 1.47 2.85
CA HIS A 83 -4.19 2.87 2.47
C HIS A 83 -3.56 3.91 3.41
N HIS A 84 -3.14 3.51 4.61
CA HIS A 84 -2.42 4.39 5.52
C HIS A 84 -1.00 4.70 5.03
N LEU A 85 -0.40 3.83 4.23
CA LEU A 85 0.95 4.02 3.72
C LEU A 85 0.98 4.99 2.55
N THR A 86 1.98 5.88 2.53
CA THR A 86 2.26 6.71 1.36
C THR A 86 2.80 5.86 0.21
N PRO A 87 2.66 6.30 -1.06
CA PRO A 87 3.28 5.62 -2.20
C PRO A 87 4.78 5.43 -2.04
N ASN A 88 5.50 6.40 -1.49
CA ASN A 88 6.93 6.28 -1.22
C ASN A 88 7.25 5.22 -0.16
N SER A 89 6.39 5.04 0.83
CA SER A 89 6.53 3.97 1.81
C SER A 89 6.45 2.60 1.13
N ILE A 90 5.52 2.42 0.20
CA ILE A 90 5.41 1.19 -0.60
C ILE A 90 6.68 0.97 -1.42
N LEU A 91 7.22 2.02 -2.03
CA LEU A 91 8.48 1.94 -2.77
C LEU A 91 9.64 1.47 -1.88
N HIS A 92 9.81 2.04 -0.70
CA HIS A 92 10.84 1.62 0.26
C HIS A 92 10.70 0.15 0.67
N ILE A 93 9.47 -0.30 0.95
CA ILE A 93 9.20 -1.70 1.28
C ILE A 93 9.53 -2.61 0.10
N SER A 94 9.14 -2.25 -1.11
CA SER A 94 9.41 -3.03 -2.33
C SER A 94 10.91 -3.13 -2.62
N ILE A 95 11.64 -2.04 -2.46
CA ILE A 95 13.11 -2.02 -2.61
C ILE A 95 13.75 -2.94 -1.56
N PHE A 96 13.32 -2.87 -0.30
CA PHE A 96 13.84 -3.71 0.76
C PHE A 96 13.62 -5.20 0.48
N ILE A 97 12.42 -5.58 0.09
CA ILE A 97 12.09 -6.97 -0.27
C ILE A 97 12.97 -7.44 -1.44
N THR A 98 13.06 -6.63 -2.49
CA THR A 98 13.87 -6.95 -3.67
C THR A 98 15.34 -7.08 -3.33
N LEU A 99 15.87 -6.17 -2.51
CA LEU A 99 17.26 -6.23 -2.05
C LEU A 99 17.53 -7.54 -1.30
N CYS A 100 16.67 -7.91 -0.36
CA CYS A 100 16.84 -9.14 0.41
C CYS A 100 16.77 -10.37 -0.48
N GLU A 101 15.71 -10.51 -1.27
CA GLU A 101 15.43 -11.76 -2.00
C GLU A 101 16.28 -11.89 -3.27
N ALA A 102 16.39 -10.83 -4.08
CA ALA A 102 17.05 -10.89 -5.38
C ALA A 102 18.56 -10.69 -5.30
N PHE A 103 19.05 -9.87 -4.39
CA PHE A 103 20.47 -9.52 -4.32
C PHE A 103 21.22 -10.21 -3.18
N LEU A 104 20.61 -10.31 -2.00
CA LEU A 104 21.25 -10.92 -0.83
C LEU A 104 20.91 -12.41 -0.68
N GLY A 105 19.89 -12.90 -1.37
CA GLY A 105 19.42 -14.27 -1.26
C GLY A 105 18.89 -14.66 0.13
N VAL A 106 18.37 -13.67 0.88
CA VAL A 106 17.82 -13.87 2.21
C VAL A 106 16.36 -13.44 2.28
N GLN A 107 15.61 -14.03 3.19
CA GLN A 107 14.26 -13.57 3.45
C GLN A 107 14.25 -12.19 4.13
N PRO A 108 13.34 -11.28 3.75
CA PRO A 108 13.15 -10.04 4.47
C PRO A 108 12.84 -10.32 5.94
N ASN A 109 13.57 -9.70 6.85
CA ASN A 109 13.41 -9.93 8.27
C ASN A 109 13.34 -8.63 9.07
N TRP A 110 12.72 -8.72 10.24
CA TRP A 110 12.47 -7.58 11.12
C TRP A 110 13.73 -6.97 11.71
N ALA A 111 14.73 -7.79 12.02
CA ALA A 111 15.96 -7.29 12.63
C ALA A 111 16.68 -6.33 11.69
N LEU A 112 16.77 -6.71 10.40
CA LEU A 112 17.36 -5.86 9.37
C LEU A 112 16.49 -4.65 9.06
N TRP A 113 15.18 -4.83 8.94
CA TRP A 113 14.23 -3.76 8.68
C TRP A 113 14.35 -2.62 9.70
N LYS A 114 14.30 -2.95 10.99
CA LYS A 114 14.36 -1.98 12.09
C LYS A 114 15.68 -1.21 12.17
N ARG A 115 16.73 -1.70 11.54
CA ARG A 115 18.02 -1.00 11.49
C ARG A 115 18.10 0.05 10.40
N ILE A 116 17.25 -0.09 9.37
CA ILE A 116 17.31 0.75 8.18
C ILE A 116 16.13 1.74 8.15
N PHE A 117 14.95 1.31 8.55
CA PHE A 117 13.73 2.07 8.33
C PHE A 117 13.05 2.51 9.62
N PHE A 118 12.46 3.69 9.52
CA PHE A 118 11.64 4.29 10.57
C PHE A 118 10.22 4.50 10.05
N CYS A 119 9.26 4.41 10.96
CA CYS A 119 7.85 4.62 10.67
C CYS A 119 7.33 5.78 11.52
N ARG A 120 6.70 6.76 10.90
CA ARG A 120 6.10 7.89 11.61
C ARG A 120 4.78 8.32 10.98
N ARG A 121 3.97 9.04 11.74
CA ARG A 121 2.81 9.74 11.20
C ARG A 121 3.24 10.85 10.25
N ASN A 122 2.49 10.99 9.16
CA ASN A 122 2.64 12.09 8.22
C ASN A 122 1.73 13.25 8.67
N GLY A 123 2.23 14.48 8.62
CA GLY A 123 1.48 15.68 8.95
C GLY A 123 1.75 16.25 10.34
N SER A 124 1.04 17.32 10.67
CA SER A 124 1.10 18.00 11.97
C SER A 124 0.42 17.19 13.08
N PRO A 125 0.76 17.41 14.35
CA PRO A 125 0.15 16.72 15.48
C PRO A 125 -1.39 16.78 15.52
N ASN A 126 -1.96 17.82 14.92
CA ASN A 126 -3.41 18.08 14.93
C ASN A 126 -4.12 17.67 13.62
N VAL A 127 -3.40 17.11 12.65
CA VAL A 127 -3.96 16.72 11.36
C VAL A 127 -3.68 15.24 11.15
N THR A 128 -4.73 14.45 11.06
CA THR A 128 -4.65 13.02 10.81
C THR A 128 -5.11 12.75 9.38
N TYR A 129 -4.23 12.18 8.57
CA TYR A 129 -4.59 11.74 7.22
C TYR A 129 -5.00 10.27 7.27
N ASN A 130 -6.18 9.96 6.75
CA ASN A 130 -6.63 8.58 6.62
C ASN A 130 -5.90 7.85 5.48
N ILE A 131 -5.67 8.56 4.37
CA ILE A 131 -4.90 8.07 3.23
C ILE A 131 -3.49 8.64 3.29
N GLY A 132 -2.47 7.78 3.24
CA GLY A 132 -1.08 8.21 3.28
C GLY A 132 -0.69 8.88 4.60
N GLY A 133 -1.39 8.57 5.68
CA GLY A 133 -1.13 9.13 7.01
C GLY A 133 0.11 8.58 7.71
N VAL A 134 0.82 7.64 7.08
CA VAL A 134 2.02 7.02 7.63
C VAL A 134 3.14 7.00 6.59
N VAL A 135 4.31 7.49 6.98
CA VAL A 135 5.52 7.53 6.17
C VAL A 135 6.55 6.55 6.72
N ILE A 136 7.13 5.76 5.83
CA ILE A 136 8.32 4.95 6.07
C ILE A 136 9.49 5.64 5.38
N TYR A 137 10.59 5.82 6.09
CA TYR A 137 11.79 6.50 5.61
C TYR A 137 13.05 5.85 6.16
N VAL A 138 14.18 6.15 5.54
CA VAL A 138 15.53 5.73 5.92
C VAL A 138 16.16 6.70 6.87
#